data_916285fcb2c6845b61eaab233f56e828
#
_entry.id   916285fcb2c6845b61eaab233f56e828
#
_cell.length_a   1.000
_cell.length_b   1.000
_cell.length_c   1.000
_cell.angle_alpha   90.00
_cell.angle_beta   90.00
_cell.angle_gamma   90.00
#
_symmetry.space_group_name_H-M   'P 1'
#
loop_
_entity.id
_entity.type
_entity.pdbx_description
1 polymer ?
#
loop_
_entity_poly.entity_id
_entity_poly.type
_entity_poly.pdbx_seq_one_letter_code
_entity_poly.pdbx_strand_id
1 'polypeptide(L)'
;MRVLAIGAHPDDIEIACSGTLAKCVKRGDTVIVCHVSSGNLGHVVIPPDELRVIRANEAKKAGALAGIEVICAGFDDLEIYDNNKEARDKLVDIIKYANPDFIITHNPDDYMPDHTAVARLVFDASFTATLPNYESKYKEPAKLVPIYYMDTLAGVNFNPTEYVDITEEIDLKIEMLECHESQLVWMREHDGIDFADMVKTCSRYRGYQCGAEYAEGFRQCQVYLKGTTKRLLP
;
A
#
# COMPACT_ATOMS: atom_id res chain seq x y z
N MET A 1 -0.59 0.14 -17.95
CA MET A 1 0.47 0.79 -17.16
C MET A 1 1.09 -0.21 -16.20
N ARG A 2 2.15 0.19 -15.50
CA ARG A 2 2.73 -0.56 -14.38
C ARG A 2 2.47 0.23 -13.09
N VAL A 3 1.89 -0.41 -12.10
CA VAL A 3 1.51 0.21 -10.84
C VAL A 3 2.28 -0.46 -9.71
N LEU A 4 2.85 0.34 -8.80
CA LEU A 4 3.48 -0.16 -7.60
C LEU A 4 2.78 0.45 -6.38
N ALA A 5 2.21 -0.40 -5.51
CA ALA A 5 1.70 0.03 -4.22
C ALA A 5 2.62 -0.49 -3.10
N ILE A 6 3.00 0.40 -2.17
CA ILE A 6 3.92 0.09 -1.08
C ILE A 6 3.26 0.44 0.25
N GLY A 7 2.95 -0.58 1.04
CA GLY A 7 2.45 -0.48 2.40
C GLY A 7 3.50 -0.86 3.44
N ALA A 8 3.29 -0.50 4.69
CA ALA A 8 4.15 -0.88 5.80
C ALA A 8 3.92 -2.35 6.18
N HIS A 9 2.66 -2.73 6.42
CA HIS A 9 2.29 -4.05 6.91
C HIS A 9 1.48 -4.85 5.89
N PRO A 10 1.49 -6.19 5.95
CA PRO A 10 0.55 -7.01 5.19
C PRO A 10 -0.87 -6.75 5.69
N ASP A 11 -1.73 -6.18 4.89
CA ASP A 11 -3.13 -5.72 5.02
C ASP A 11 -3.35 -4.23 4.72
N ASP A 12 -2.36 -3.35 4.91
CA ASP A 12 -2.50 -1.91 4.64
C ASP A 12 -3.08 -1.59 3.26
N ILE A 13 -2.63 -2.34 2.25
CA ILE A 13 -3.04 -2.17 0.86
C ILE A 13 -4.50 -2.59 0.67
N GLU A 14 -4.90 -3.68 1.33
CA GLU A 14 -6.27 -4.16 1.30
C GLU A 14 -7.22 -3.18 1.97
N ILE A 15 -6.78 -2.56 3.06
CA ILE A 15 -7.54 -1.53 3.78
C ILE A 15 -7.72 -0.27 2.94
N ALA A 16 -6.63 0.21 2.32
CA ALA A 16 -6.60 1.58 1.81
C ALA A 16 -6.82 1.71 0.30
N CYS A 17 -6.39 0.73 -0.53
CA CYS A 17 -6.39 0.93 -1.98
C CYS A 17 -6.58 -0.32 -2.86
N SER A 18 -6.92 -1.48 -2.30
CA SER A 18 -7.03 -2.72 -3.11
C SER A 18 -8.15 -2.67 -4.15
N GLY A 19 -9.25 -1.95 -3.89
CA GLY A 19 -10.30 -1.74 -4.89
C GLY A 19 -9.79 -0.97 -6.11
N THR A 20 -9.00 0.08 -5.90
CA THR A 20 -8.30 0.82 -6.96
C THR A 20 -7.33 -0.07 -7.72
N LEU A 21 -6.57 -0.92 -7.01
CA LEU A 21 -5.62 -1.84 -7.65
C LEU A 21 -6.33 -2.90 -8.48
N ALA A 22 -7.45 -3.45 -7.99
CA ALA A 22 -8.29 -4.37 -8.75
C ALA A 22 -8.80 -3.71 -10.05
N LYS A 23 -9.21 -2.45 -9.98
CA LYS A 23 -9.59 -1.64 -11.14
C LYS A 23 -8.43 -1.43 -12.12
N CYS A 24 -7.21 -1.20 -11.63
CA CYS A 24 -6.01 -1.15 -12.45
C CYS A 24 -5.79 -2.46 -13.21
N VAL A 25 -5.92 -3.62 -12.53
CA VAL A 25 -5.80 -4.93 -13.18
C VAL A 25 -6.90 -5.13 -14.25
N LYS A 26 -8.17 -4.78 -13.95
CA LYS A 26 -9.27 -4.79 -14.94
C LYS A 26 -8.98 -3.91 -16.16
N ARG A 27 -8.29 -2.78 -15.97
CA ARG A 27 -7.83 -1.89 -17.06
C ARG A 27 -6.70 -2.49 -17.90
N GLY A 28 -6.13 -3.62 -17.49
CA GLY A 28 -5.00 -4.29 -18.15
C GLY A 28 -3.62 -3.82 -17.68
N ASP A 29 -3.53 -3.22 -16.51
CA ASP A 29 -2.27 -2.81 -15.91
C ASP A 29 -1.56 -4.00 -15.25
N THR A 30 -0.23 -3.93 -15.17
CA THR A 30 0.57 -4.81 -14.31
C THR A 30 0.65 -4.17 -12.93
N VAL A 31 0.15 -4.84 -11.90
CA VAL A 31 0.12 -4.34 -10.53
C VAL A 31 1.05 -5.16 -9.65
N ILE A 32 1.92 -4.47 -8.91
CA ILE A 32 2.83 -5.04 -7.93
C ILE A 32 2.56 -4.37 -6.58
N VAL A 33 2.42 -5.17 -5.53
CA VAL A 33 2.29 -4.74 -4.14
C VAL A 33 3.57 -5.10 -3.39
N CYS A 34 4.06 -4.19 -2.56
CA CYS A 34 5.16 -4.44 -1.64
C CYS A 34 4.74 -4.11 -0.20
N HIS A 35 4.91 -5.07 0.71
CA HIS A 35 4.87 -4.82 2.15
C HIS A 35 6.30 -4.67 2.66
N VAL A 36 6.59 -3.56 3.35
CA VAL A 36 7.96 -3.27 3.83
C VAL A 36 8.29 -4.13 5.02
N SER A 37 7.39 -4.24 6.00
CA SER A 37 7.54 -5.17 7.12
C SER A 37 6.87 -6.52 6.84
N SER A 38 7.19 -7.47 7.70
CA SER A 38 6.59 -8.80 7.71
C SER A 38 5.31 -8.89 8.55
N GLY A 39 4.98 -7.85 9.33
CA GLY A 39 3.86 -7.84 10.25
C GLY A 39 4.04 -8.76 11.46
N ASN A 40 5.29 -9.08 11.83
CA ASN A 40 5.60 -10.15 12.77
C ASN A 40 5.29 -9.86 14.24
N LEU A 41 5.02 -8.61 14.61
CA LEU A 41 4.66 -8.24 15.98
C LEU A 41 3.15 -7.97 16.16
N GLY A 42 2.37 -8.05 15.10
CA GLY A 42 0.93 -7.73 15.10
C GLY A 42 0.02 -8.83 15.67
N HIS A 43 0.47 -9.61 16.66
CA HIS A 43 -0.37 -10.64 17.31
C HIS A 43 0.12 -10.95 18.72
N VAL A 44 -0.79 -11.22 19.68
CA VAL A 44 -0.41 -11.48 21.10
C VAL A 44 -0.13 -12.94 21.41
N VAL A 45 -0.62 -13.88 20.61
CA VAL A 45 -0.51 -15.31 20.89
C VAL A 45 0.50 -15.98 19.97
N ILE A 46 0.47 -15.64 18.66
CA ILE A 46 1.34 -16.25 17.65
C ILE A 46 2.74 -15.63 17.76
N PRO A 47 3.79 -16.46 17.90
CA PRO A 47 5.18 -15.97 17.98
C PRO A 47 5.61 -15.25 16.68
N PRO A 48 6.53 -14.27 16.77
CA PRO A 48 6.94 -13.44 15.62
C PRO A 48 7.40 -14.22 14.39
N ASP A 49 8.22 -15.25 14.55
CA ASP A 49 8.75 -16.04 13.44
C ASP A 49 7.66 -16.86 12.72
N GLU A 50 6.67 -17.35 13.46
CA GLU A 50 5.51 -18.05 12.91
C GLU A 50 4.58 -17.08 12.23
N LEU A 51 4.26 -15.94 12.88
CA LEU A 51 3.36 -14.91 12.34
C LEU A 51 3.89 -14.35 11.03
N ARG A 52 5.20 -14.10 10.91
CA ARG A 52 5.85 -13.68 9.67
C ARG A 52 5.50 -14.58 8.47
N VAL A 53 5.54 -15.89 8.68
CA VAL A 53 5.24 -16.87 7.63
C VAL A 53 3.75 -16.88 7.31
N ILE A 54 2.89 -16.82 8.32
CA ILE A 54 1.44 -16.76 8.16
C ILE A 54 1.06 -15.53 7.33
N ARG A 55 1.46 -14.32 7.76
CA ARG A 55 1.10 -13.07 7.09
C ARG A 55 1.65 -12.97 5.67
N ALA A 56 2.84 -13.54 5.40
CA ALA A 56 3.37 -13.60 4.05
C ALA A 56 2.52 -14.48 3.11
N ASN A 57 1.94 -15.57 3.62
CA ASN A 57 1.04 -16.44 2.87
C ASN A 57 -0.35 -15.79 2.68
N GLU A 58 -0.86 -15.14 3.70
CA GLU A 58 -2.12 -14.38 3.65
C GLU A 58 -2.05 -13.28 2.58
N ALA A 59 -0.99 -12.47 2.59
CA ALA A 59 -0.78 -11.43 1.59
C ALA A 59 -0.69 -11.97 0.15
N LYS A 60 0.02 -13.10 -0.05
CA LYS A 60 0.08 -13.75 -1.38
C LYS A 60 -1.29 -14.26 -1.82
N LYS A 61 -2.07 -14.81 -0.90
CA LYS A 61 -3.43 -15.27 -1.17
C LYS A 61 -4.34 -14.11 -1.56
N ALA A 62 -4.27 -12.99 -0.82
CA ALA A 62 -5.00 -11.78 -1.13
C ALA A 62 -4.67 -11.23 -2.54
N GLY A 63 -3.37 -11.09 -2.85
CA GLY A 63 -2.94 -10.62 -4.17
C GLY A 63 -3.38 -11.54 -5.31
N ALA A 64 -3.38 -12.86 -5.10
CA ALA A 64 -3.78 -13.83 -6.10
C ALA A 64 -5.26 -13.69 -6.52
N LEU A 65 -6.16 -13.28 -5.63
CA LEU A 65 -7.58 -13.04 -5.94
C LEU A 65 -7.76 -11.96 -7.02
N ALA A 66 -6.91 -10.95 -7.02
CA ALA A 66 -6.97 -9.85 -7.98
C ALA A 66 -5.92 -9.96 -9.11
N GLY A 67 -5.10 -11.00 -9.16
CA GLY A 67 -4.02 -11.14 -10.14
C GLY A 67 -2.85 -10.18 -9.91
N ILE A 68 -2.58 -9.83 -8.66
CA ILE A 68 -1.55 -8.89 -8.21
C ILE A 68 -0.31 -9.66 -7.74
N GLU A 69 0.87 -9.24 -8.17
CA GLU A 69 2.14 -9.73 -7.64
C GLU A 69 2.42 -9.12 -6.27
N VAL A 70 2.77 -9.95 -5.28
CA VAL A 70 3.06 -9.51 -3.91
C VAL A 70 4.52 -9.78 -3.55
N ILE A 71 5.20 -8.74 -3.07
CA ILE A 71 6.59 -8.76 -2.59
C ILE A 71 6.62 -8.36 -1.12
N CYS A 72 7.49 -8.96 -0.32
CA CYS A 72 7.81 -8.50 1.03
C CYS A 72 9.28 -8.04 1.08
N ALA A 73 9.53 -6.84 1.58
CA ALA A 73 10.89 -6.34 1.78
C ALA A 73 11.58 -7.02 2.99
N GLY A 74 10.79 -7.52 3.96
CA GLY A 74 11.27 -8.44 5.00
C GLY A 74 11.80 -7.77 6.26
N PHE A 75 11.51 -6.50 6.50
CA PHE A 75 11.80 -5.84 7.76
C PHE A 75 10.84 -6.28 8.87
N ASP A 76 11.25 -6.13 10.11
CA ASP A 76 10.40 -6.38 11.27
C ASP A 76 9.51 -5.17 11.55
N ASP A 77 8.36 -5.41 12.19
CA ASP A 77 7.49 -4.35 12.66
C ASP A 77 8.24 -3.47 13.67
N LEU A 78 7.96 -2.17 13.63
CA LEU A 78 8.58 -1.14 14.47
C LEU A 78 10.09 -0.93 14.25
N GLU A 79 10.69 -1.67 13.30
CA GLU A 79 12.10 -1.53 12.92
C GLU A 79 12.27 -0.81 11.56
N ILE A 80 11.21 -0.12 11.11
CA ILE A 80 11.24 0.69 9.89
C ILE A 80 11.56 2.15 10.28
N TYR A 81 12.74 2.61 9.88
CA TYR A 81 13.18 3.98 10.12
C TYR A 81 13.43 4.70 8.80
N ASP A 82 13.01 5.95 8.68
CA ASP A 82 13.13 6.76 7.46
C ASP A 82 14.58 7.07 7.06
N ASN A 83 15.52 6.99 7.99
CA ASN A 83 16.95 7.16 7.76
C ASN A 83 17.71 5.83 7.56
N ASN A 84 17.02 4.70 7.50
CA ASN A 84 17.63 3.40 7.30
C ASN A 84 18.07 3.23 5.83
N LYS A 85 19.41 3.19 5.62
CA LYS A 85 19.98 3.03 4.29
C LYS A 85 19.62 1.68 3.66
N GLU A 86 19.59 0.59 4.42
CA GLU A 86 19.27 -0.73 3.91
C GLU A 86 17.82 -0.78 3.41
N ALA A 87 16.88 -0.21 4.16
CA ALA A 87 15.47 -0.12 3.76
C ALA A 87 15.32 0.70 2.47
N ARG A 88 16.00 1.85 2.37
CA ARG A 88 16.00 2.66 1.15
C ARG A 88 16.58 1.88 -0.05
N ASP A 89 17.73 1.22 0.12
CA ASP A 89 18.37 0.45 -0.95
C ASP A 89 17.47 -0.68 -1.43
N LYS A 90 16.81 -1.37 -0.51
CA LYS A 90 15.83 -2.40 -0.83
C LYS A 90 14.65 -1.86 -1.62
N LEU A 91 14.11 -0.71 -1.22
CA LEU A 91 13.02 -0.05 -1.95
C LEU A 91 13.48 0.48 -3.31
N VAL A 92 14.71 0.97 -3.45
CA VAL A 92 15.30 1.32 -4.76
C VAL A 92 15.30 0.11 -5.70
N ASP A 93 15.72 -1.05 -5.21
CA ASP A 93 15.71 -2.28 -6.00
C ASP A 93 14.28 -2.68 -6.42
N ILE A 94 13.32 -2.59 -5.50
CA ILE A 94 11.91 -2.91 -5.79
C ILE A 94 11.32 -1.94 -6.80
N ILE A 95 11.58 -0.63 -6.66
CA ILE A 95 11.10 0.39 -7.62
C ILE A 95 11.71 0.18 -9.00
N LYS A 96 13.01 -0.12 -9.09
CA LYS A 96 13.66 -0.44 -10.38
C LYS A 96 13.11 -1.72 -11.00
N TYR A 97 12.85 -2.76 -10.21
CA TYR A 97 12.18 -3.99 -10.67
C TYR A 97 10.78 -3.72 -11.22
N ALA A 98 9.98 -3.02 -10.44
CA ALA A 98 8.61 -2.69 -10.83
C ALA A 98 8.57 -1.73 -12.02
N ASN A 99 9.53 -0.81 -12.13
CA ASN A 99 9.60 0.28 -13.12
C ASN A 99 8.21 0.91 -13.37
N PRO A 100 7.56 1.46 -12.32
CA PRO A 100 6.16 1.85 -12.34
C PRO A 100 5.92 3.10 -13.20
N ASP A 101 4.66 3.33 -13.56
CA ASP A 101 4.18 4.58 -14.14
C ASP A 101 3.62 5.53 -13.06
N PHE A 102 3.22 4.99 -11.91
CA PHE A 102 2.94 5.72 -10.67
C PHE A 102 3.09 4.80 -9.45
N ILE A 103 3.26 5.41 -8.28
CA ILE A 103 3.39 4.72 -6.99
C ILE A 103 2.22 5.14 -6.08
N ILE A 104 1.66 4.19 -5.34
CA ILE A 104 0.75 4.44 -4.21
C ILE A 104 1.49 4.06 -2.93
N THR A 105 1.40 4.90 -1.89
CA THR A 105 1.99 4.61 -0.57
C THR A 105 1.27 5.36 0.54
N HIS A 106 1.70 5.16 1.79
CA HIS A 106 1.16 5.85 2.96
C HIS A 106 1.27 7.37 2.89
N ASN A 107 0.42 8.04 3.65
CA ASN A 107 0.48 9.48 3.85
C ASN A 107 1.62 9.83 4.83
N PRO A 108 2.48 10.83 4.52
CA PRO A 108 3.56 11.25 5.42
C PRO A 108 3.08 11.88 6.74
N ASP A 109 1.80 12.27 6.81
CA ASP A 109 1.15 12.82 8.00
C ASP A 109 0.27 11.77 8.72
N ASP A 110 0.50 10.48 8.47
CA ASP A 110 -0.16 9.39 9.20
C ASP A 110 0.23 9.41 10.68
N TYR A 111 -0.62 8.84 11.54
CA TYR A 111 -0.35 8.75 12.97
C TYR A 111 0.47 7.50 13.37
N MET A 112 0.59 6.52 12.48
CA MET A 112 1.36 5.29 12.74
C MET A 112 2.82 5.48 12.33
N PRO A 113 3.80 5.21 13.23
CA PRO A 113 5.22 5.43 12.97
C PRO A 113 5.74 4.71 11.73
N ASP A 114 5.42 3.43 11.54
CA ASP A 114 5.87 2.65 10.38
C ASP A 114 5.29 3.20 9.07
N HIS A 115 4.04 3.67 9.07
CA HIS A 115 3.42 4.29 7.89
C HIS A 115 4.15 5.56 7.47
N THR A 116 4.45 6.45 8.44
CA THR A 116 5.18 7.69 8.15
C THR A 116 6.61 7.41 7.70
N ALA A 117 7.27 6.42 8.29
CA ALA A 117 8.62 6.01 7.89
C ALA A 117 8.61 5.46 6.45
N VAL A 118 7.66 4.58 6.12
CA VAL A 118 7.51 4.04 4.75
C VAL A 118 7.20 5.14 3.75
N ALA A 119 6.30 6.08 4.06
CA ALA A 119 5.99 7.20 3.17
C ALA A 119 7.25 8.01 2.79
N ARG A 120 8.11 8.30 3.77
CA ARG A 120 9.37 9.04 3.57
C ARG A 120 10.41 8.22 2.82
N LEU A 121 10.57 6.94 3.18
CA LEU A 121 11.46 6.02 2.47
C LEU A 121 11.08 5.85 1.00
N VAL A 122 9.79 5.70 0.70
CA VAL A 122 9.30 5.58 -0.68
C VAL A 122 9.55 6.86 -1.46
N PHE A 123 9.31 8.02 -0.86
CA PHE A 123 9.61 9.31 -1.48
C PHE A 123 11.10 9.41 -1.85
N ASP A 124 12.00 9.10 -0.91
CA ASP A 124 13.46 9.13 -1.08
C ASP A 124 13.92 8.10 -2.12
N ALA A 125 13.44 6.85 -1.99
CA ALA A 125 13.80 5.76 -2.89
C ALA A 125 13.30 5.99 -4.32
N SER A 126 12.13 6.61 -4.50
CA SER A 126 11.57 6.91 -5.82
C SER A 126 12.46 7.85 -6.63
N PHE A 127 13.03 8.87 -5.98
CA PHE A 127 14.01 9.75 -6.61
C PHE A 127 15.36 9.05 -6.79
N THR A 128 15.84 8.38 -5.74
CA THR A 128 17.14 7.67 -5.76
C THR A 128 17.20 6.61 -6.87
N ALA A 129 16.09 5.91 -7.13
CA ALA A 129 15.99 4.90 -8.19
C ALA A 129 16.19 5.48 -9.61
N THR A 130 16.02 6.79 -9.80
CA THR A 130 16.24 7.46 -11.08
C THR A 130 17.71 7.79 -11.34
N LEU A 131 18.57 7.67 -10.34
CA LEU A 131 19.98 8.07 -10.44
C LEU A 131 20.82 6.96 -11.10
N PRO A 132 21.46 7.21 -12.26
CA PRO A 132 22.20 6.16 -12.97
C PRO A 132 23.46 5.69 -12.22
N ASN A 133 24.03 6.55 -11.37
CA ASN A 133 25.23 6.21 -10.60
C ASN A 133 24.93 5.64 -9.21
N TYR A 134 23.64 5.47 -8.86
CA TYR A 134 23.30 4.84 -7.60
C TYR A 134 23.40 3.32 -7.71
N GLU A 135 24.26 2.73 -6.88
CA GLU A 135 24.52 1.29 -6.87
C GLU A 135 23.26 0.53 -6.41
N SER A 136 22.79 -0.39 -7.23
CA SER A 136 21.63 -1.23 -6.95
C SER A 136 21.70 -2.54 -7.75
N LYS A 137 20.83 -3.49 -7.40
CA LYS A 137 20.72 -4.79 -8.09
C LYS A 137 20.38 -4.64 -9.58
N TYR A 138 19.62 -3.61 -9.94
CA TYR A 138 19.21 -3.33 -11.33
C TYR A 138 19.96 -2.12 -11.85
N LYS A 139 20.60 -2.28 -13.04
CA LYS A 139 21.46 -1.23 -13.63
C LYS A 139 20.67 -0.06 -14.20
N GLU A 140 19.54 -0.36 -14.83
CA GLU A 140 18.73 0.68 -15.49
C GLU A 140 18.03 1.58 -14.47
N PRO A 141 18.12 2.91 -14.62
CA PRO A 141 17.36 3.83 -13.79
C PRO A 141 15.86 3.66 -13.98
N ALA A 142 15.10 3.81 -12.89
CA ALA A 142 13.65 3.90 -12.97
C ALA A 142 13.21 5.27 -13.49
N LYS A 143 11.95 5.39 -13.90
CA LYS A 143 11.31 6.67 -14.26
C LYS A 143 11.06 7.50 -13.00
N LEU A 144 11.13 8.83 -13.13
CA LEU A 144 10.54 9.71 -12.11
C LEU A 144 9.03 9.76 -12.33
N VAL A 145 8.26 9.30 -11.36
CA VAL A 145 6.82 9.09 -11.50
C VAL A 145 6.04 9.77 -10.37
N PRO A 146 4.73 10.07 -10.60
CA PRO A 146 3.84 10.56 -9.55
C PRO A 146 3.72 9.56 -8.40
N ILE A 147 3.61 10.09 -7.18
CA ILE A 147 3.28 9.35 -5.98
C ILE A 147 1.91 9.79 -5.50
N TYR A 148 1.04 8.84 -5.20
CA TYR A 148 -0.26 9.04 -4.57
C TYR A 148 -0.22 8.51 -3.15
N TYR A 149 -0.62 9.34 -2.21
CA TYR A 149 -0.80 8.95 -0.82
C TYR A 149 -2.21 8.37 -0.65
N MET A 150 -2.29 7.14 -0.15
CA MET A 150 -3.54 6.48 0.19
C MET A 150 -4.06 6.94 1.54
N ASP A 151 -5.32 6.64 1.80
CA ASP A 151 -6.02 6.98 3.04
C ASP A 151 -5.34 6.34 4.27
N THR A 152 -5.50 6.98 5.41
CA THR A 152 -5.10 6.43 6.70
C THR A 152 -6.20 5.50 7.24
N LEU A 153 -5.86 4.68 8.22
CA LEU A 153 -6.85 3.83 8.89
C LEU A 153 -7.97 4.70 9.49
N ALA A 154 -9.21 4.34 9.18
CA ALA A 154 -10.41 5.09 9.54
C ALA A 154 -10.45 6.56 9.05
N GLY A 155 -9.61 6.94 8.10
CA GLY A 155 -9.58 8.29 7.53
C GLY A 155 -9.05 9.38 8.47
N VAL A 156 -8.34 9.01 9.53
CA VAL A 156 -7.84 9.95 10.55
C VAL A 156 -6.81 10.90 9.94
N ASN A 157 -7.05 12.22 10.07
CA ASN A 157 -6.18 13.29 9.56
C ASN A 157 -5.90 13.24 8.05
N PHE A 158 -6.77 12.58 7.27
CA PHE A 158 -6.60 12.49 5.83
C PHE A 158 -7.75 13.18 5.08
N ASN A 159 -7.41 14.15 4.26
CA ASN A 159 -8.35 14.85 3.38
C ASN A 159 -7.99 14.51 1.92
N PRO A 160 -8.70 13.56 1.29
CA PRO A 160 -8.47 13.21 -0.11
C PRO A 160 -8.74 14.39 -1.03
N THR A 161 -7.97 14.49 -2.10
CA THR A 161 -8.21 15.40 -3.22
C THR A 161 -8.63 14.67 -4.49
N GLU A 162 -8.45 13.37 -4.51
CA GLU A 162 -8.82 12.48 -5.59
C GLU A 162 -9.54 11.26 -5.03
N TYR A 163 -10.53 10.77 -5.78
CA TYR A 163 -11.33 9.61 -5.40
C TYR A 163 -11.41 8.63 -6.56
N VAL A 164 -11.37 7.35 -6.25
CA VAL A 164 -11.65 6.28 -7.19
C VAL A 164 -12.94 5.59 -6.76
N ASP A 165 -13.94 5.58 -7.62
CA ASP A 165 -15.15 4.79 -7.44
C ASP A 165 -14.81 3.30 -7.52
N ILE A 166 -15.03 2.57 -6.43
CA ILE A 166 -14.77 1.14 -6.28
C ILE A 166 -16.07 0.35 -6.02
N THR A 167 -17.20 0.91 -6.41
CA THR A 167 -18.52 0.29 -6.15
C THR A 167 -18.59 -1.13 -6.69
N GLU A 168 -18.01 -1.40 -7.86
CA GLU A 168 -17.97 -2.73 -8.46
C GLU A 168 -16.90 -3.65 -7.87
N GLU A 169 -15.89 -3.08 -7.17
CA GLU A 169 -14.75 -3.79 -6.61
C GLU A 169 -14.86 -4.02 -5.09
N ILE A 170 -15.90 -3.49 -4.43
CA ILE A 170 -15.99 -3.52 -2.96
C ILE A 170 -15.99 -4.94 -2.41
N ASP A 171 -16.69 -5.85 -3.03
CA ASP A 171 -16.77 -7.24 -2.56
C ASP A 171 -15.41 -7.94 -2.71
N LEU A 172 -14.72 -7.75 -3.85
CA LEU A 172 -13.35 -8.25 -4.05
C LEU A 172 -12.37 -7.64 -3.04
N LYS A 173 -12.47 -6.33 -2.76
CA LYS A 173 -11.67 -5.67 -1.73
C LYS A 173 -11.83 -6.33 -0.37
N ILE A 174 -13.06 -6.65 0.02
CA ILE A 174 -13.35 -7.30 1.30
C ILE A 174 -12.83 -8.75 1.29
N GLU A 175 -13.02 -9.52 0.21
CA GLU A 175 -12.46 -10.87 0.07
C GLU A 175 -10.94 -10.88 0.18
N MET A 176 -10.25 -9.89 -0.40
CA MET A 176 -8.79 -9.72 -0.26
C MET A 176 -8.40 -9.45 1.20
N LEU A 177 -9.10 -8.54 1.89
CA LEU A 177 -8.87 -8.25 3.31
C LEU A 177 -9.11 -9.49 4.18
N GLU A 178 -10.15 -10.27 3.90
CA GLU A 178 -10.50 -11.49 4.64
C GLU A 178 -9.43 -12.59 4.49
N CYS A 179 -8.54 -12.51 3.51
CA CYS A 179 -7.38 -13.40 3.44
C CYS A 179 -6.38 -13.20 4.59
N HIS A 180 -6.39 -12.03 5.25
CA HIS A 180 -5.55 -11.70 6.41
C HIS A 180 -6.21 -12.18 7.73
N GLU A 181 -6.53 -13.46 7.79
CA GLU A 181 -7.27 -14.10 8.88
C GLU A 181 -6.63 -13.83 10.25
N SER A 182 -5.28 -13.86 10.33
CA SER A 182 -4.56 -13.59 11.56
C SER A 182 -4.90 -12.20 12.14
N GLN A 183 -5.10 -11.20 11.28
CA GLN A 183 -5.45 -9.84 11.70
C GLN A 183 -6.93 -9.68 11.98
N LEU A 184 -7.81 -10.31 11.21
CA LEU A 184 -9.25 -10.29 11.45
C LEU A 184 -9.60 -10.90 12.81
N VAL A 185 -8.98 -12.04 13.14
CA VAL A 185 -9.16 -12.69 14.46
C VAL A 185 -8.62 -11.80 15.57
N TRP A 186 -7.44 -11.22 15.39
CA TRP A 186 -6.83 -10.31 16.34
C TRP A 186 -7.73 -9.09 16.63
N MET A 187 -8.15 -8.37 15.60
CA MET A 187 -8.98 -7.16 15.73
C MET A 187 -10.31 -7.48 16.42
N ARG A 188 -10.93 -8.61 16.11
CA ARG A 188 -12.17 -9.01 16.73
C ARG A 188 -12.02 -9.43 18.20
N GLU A 189 -11.00 -10.24 18.53
CA GLU A 189 -10.84 -10.82 19.87
C GLU A 189 -10.19 -9.84 20.84
N HIS A 190 -9.28 -8.99 20.38
CA HIS A 190 -8.58 -8.02 21.22
C HIS A 190 -9.28 -6.68 21.26
N ASP A 191 -9.66 -6.13 20.10
CA ASP A 191 -10.21 -4.77 20.02
C ASP A 191 -11.74 -4.74 19.91
N GLY A 192 -12.38 -5.89 19.70
CA GLY A 192 -13.85 -5.99 19.52
C GLY A 192 -14.33 -5.35 18.21
N ILE A 193 -13.46 -5.25 17.20
CA ILE A 193 -13.74 -4.58 15.93
C ILE A 193 -14.00 -5.62 14.85
N ASP A 194 -15.13 -5.49 14.13
CA ASP A 194 -15.32 -6.13 12.83
C ASP A 194 -14.55 -5.33 11.78
N PHE A 195 -13.38 -5.87 11.42
CA PHE A 195 -12.45 -5.16 10.56
C PHE A 195 -12.95 -5.00 9.13
N ALA A 196 -13.62 -6.03 8.61
CA ALA A 196 -14.23 -5.99 7.27
C ALA A 196 -15.35 -4.94 7.19
N ASP A 197 -16.23 -4.89 8.21
CA ASP A 197 -17.29 -3.88 8.29
C ASP A 197 -16.70 -2.47 8.43
N MET A 198 -15.66 -2.30 9.24
CA MET A 198 -14.98 -1.00 9.38
C MET A 198 -14.43 -0.51 8.03
N VAL A 199 -13.72 -1.35 7.28
CA VAL A 199 -13.15 -0.98 5.98
C VAL A 199 -14.24 -0.69 4.95
N LYS A 200 -15.31 -1.49 4.93
CA LYS A 200 -16.48 -1.26 4.07
C LYS A 200 -17.18 0.06 4.41
N THR A 201 -17.33 0.37 5.71
CA THR A 201 -17.92 1.62 6.18
C THR A 201 -17.07 2.84 5.78
N CYS A 202 -15.74 2.77 5.94
CA CYS A 202 -14.83 3.83 5.49
C CYS A 202 -14.92 4.05 3.98
N SER A 203 -14.97 2.98 3.19
CA SER A 203 -15.12 3.07 1.73
C SER A 203 -16.46 3.70 1.33
N ARG A 204 -17.54 3.41 2.07
CA ARG A 204 -18.85 4.04 1.88
C ARG A 204 -18.80 5.53 2.25
N TYR A 205 -18.14 5.89 3.33
CA TYR A 205 -17.95 7.29 3.70
C TYR A 205 -17.22 8.10 2.61
N ARG A 206 -16.16 7.53 2.04
CA ARG A 206 -15.46 8.14 0.90
C ARG A 206 -16.34 8.22 -0.35
N GLY A 207 -17.21 7.24 -0.56
CA GLY A 207 -18.22 7.26 -1.62
C GLY A 207 -19.16 8.45 -1.50
N TYR A 208 -19.69 8.74 -0.31
CA TYR A 208 -20.51 9.93 -0.07
C TYR A 208 -19.81 11.23 -0.39
N GLN A 209 -18.49 11.31 -0.23
CA GLN A 209 -17.73 12.52 -0.52
C GLN A 209 -17.57 12.80 -2.01
N CYS A 210 -17.71 11.79 -2.87
CA CYS A 210 -17.54 11.94 -4.33
C CYS A 210 -18.76 11.54 -5.17
N GLY A 211 -19.85 11.10 -4.53
CA GLY A 211 -21.10 10.73 -5.23
C GLY A 211 -21.09 9.29 -5.77
N ALA A 212 -20.24 8.39 -5.23
CA ALA A 212 -20.24 6.96 -5.51
C ALA A 212 -20.86 6.19 -4.32
N GLU A 213 -21.17 4.89 -4.50
CA GLU A 213 -21.61 4.06 -3.39
C GLU A 213 -20.43 3.71 -2.48
N TYR A 214 -19.29 3.34 -3.07
CA TYR A 214 -18.03 3.08 -2.39
C TYR A 214 -16.89 3.75 -3.14
N ALA A 215 -15.93 4.34 -2.43
CA ALA A 215 -14.74 4.93 -3.02
C ALA A 215 -13.51 4.75 -2.14
N GLU A 216 -12.35 4.88 -2.75
CA GLU A 216 -11.07 5.05 -2.08
C GLU A 216 -10.54 6.45 -2.33
N GLY A 217 -9.94 7.05 -1.30
CA GLY A 217 -9.46 8.42 -1.32
C GLY A 217 -7.95 8.51 -1.46
N PHE A 218 -7.48 9.47 -2.26
CA PHE A 218 -6.06 9.69 -2.52
C PHE A 218 -5.69 11.16 -2.47
N ARG A 219 -4.39 11.41 -2.29
CA ARG A 219 -3.79 12.74 -2.43
C ARG A 219 -2.48 12.63 -3.19
N GLN A 220 -2.35 13.33 -4.31
CA GLN A 220 -1.09 13.33 -5.05
C GLN A 220 0.01 14.07 -4.28
N CYS A 221 1.21 13.50 -4.23
CA CYS A 221 2.40 14.17 -3.70
C CYS A 221 2.69 15.47 -4.47
N GLN A 222 2.77 16.58 -3.74
CA GLN A 222 2.93 17.92 -4.33
C GLN A 222 4.39 18.39 -4.16
N VAL A 223 5.20 18.24 -5.20
CA VAL A 223 6.63 18.62 -5.20
C VAL A 223 6.99 19.43 -6.44
N TYR A 224 8.19 20.03 -6.45
CA TYR A 224 8.76 20.64 -7.64
C TYR A 224 8.89 19.62 -8.79
N LEU A 225 8.88 20.06 -10.02
CA LEU A 225 8.82 19.22 -11.21
C LEU A 225 7.52 18.41 -11.32
N LYS A 226 6.38 19.05 -10.99
CA LYS A 226 5.08 18.49 -11.35
C LYS A 226 4.97 18.37 -12.87
N GLY A 227 4.74 17.17 -13.34
CA GLY A 227 4.41 16.96 -14.75
C GLY A 227 3.06 17.58 -15.11
N THR A 228 2.72 17.54 -16.39
CA THR A 228 1.35 17.86 -16.84
C THR A 228 0.37 16.89 -16.20
N THR A 229 -0.78 17.40 -15.78
CA THR A 229 -1.84 16.57 -15.18
C THR A 229 -2.27 15.46 -16.14
N LYS A 230 -2.14 14.22 -15.67
CA LYS A 230 -2.67 13.03 -16.32
C LYS A 230 -3.49 12.27 -15.30
N ARG A 231 -4.64 11.78 -15.70
CA ARG A 231 -5.39 10.82 -14.87
C ARG A 231 -4.67 9.47 -14.93
N LEU A 232 -4.12 9.03 -13.81
CA LEU A 232 -3.41 7.75 -13.66
C LEU A 232 -4.22 6.76 -12.83
N LEU A 233 -4.96 7.23 -11.82
CA LEU A 233 -5.92 6.44 -11.09
C LEU A 233 -7.11 6.07 -11.99
N PRO A 234 -7.66 4.85 -11.88
CA PRO A 234 -8.77 4.38 -12.70
C PRO A 234 -10.09 5.06 -12.40
#